data_81f9d1c7ae85016dc4c315f6ac1bbd84
#
_entry.id   81f9d1c7ae85016dc4c315f6ac1bbd84
#
_cell.length_a   1.000
_cell.length_b   1.000
_cell.length_c   1.000
_cell.angle_alpha   90.00
_cell.angle_beta   90.00
_cell.angle_gamma   90.00
#
_symmetry.space_group_name_H-M   'P 1'
#
loop_
_entity.id
_entity.type
_entity.pdbx_description
1 polymer ?
#
loop_
_entity_poly.entity_id
_entity_poly.type
_entity_poly.pdbx_seq_one_letter_code
_entity_poly.pdbx_strand_id
1 'polypeptide(L)'
;MPIGPGAVRMDDAGDLSVTSPTTASRHHFFLDGLMFHVSLTPDDEGTLLQIWAEVGYMPFTIESPEKRMRLSKVMRAAGHLQNARFVVDNKQMIMVLGQARVDGHVTLPDFMYEILQFVQDARPYLKVLGQYL
;
A
#
# COMPACT_ATOMS: atom_id res chain seq x y z
N MET A 1 -6.48 14.55 -0.18
CA MET A 1 -7.21 14.22 -1.41
C MET A 1 -8.66 13.91 -1.08
N PRO A 2 -9.60 14.56 -1.74
CA PRO A 2 -10.99 14.26 -1.49
C PRO A 2 -11.32 12.83 -1.94
N ILE A 3 -12.14 12.17 -1.15
CA ILE A 3 -12.67 10.87 -1.51
C ILE A 3 -13.68 11.07 -2.62
N GLY A 4 -13.60 10.28 -3.67
CA GLY A 4 -14.54 10.36 -4.78
C GLY A 4 -15.97 10.09 -4.34
N PRO A 5 -16.97 10.62 -5.07
CA PRO A 5 -18.37 10.40 -4.72
C PRO A 5 -18.70 8.92 -4.61
N GLY A 6 -19.29 8.53 -3.50
CA GLY A 6 -19.68 7.15 -3.25
C GLY A 6 -18.58 6.24 -2.78
N ALA A 7 -17.32 6.73 -2.67
CA ALA A 7 -16.22 5.87 -2.24
C ALA A 7 -16.32 5.53 -0.76
N VAL A 8 -16.41 6.55 0.10
CA VAL A 8 -16.57 6.36 1.54
C VAL A 8 -17.68 7.30 2.01
N ARG A 9 -18.64 6.77 2.76
CA ARG A 9 -19.70 7.59 3.34
C ARG A 9 -20.20 6.97 4.63
N MET A 10 -20.79 7.83 5.45
CA MET A 10 -21.49 7.40 6.65
C MET A 10 -22.99 7.35 6.32
N ASP A 11 -23.62 6.20 6.55
CA ASP A 11 -25.03 6.05 6.29
C ASP A 11 -25.89 6.63 7.43
N ASP A 12 -27.23 6.52 7.31
CA ASP A 12 -28.15 7.06 8.28
C ASP A 12 -28.06 6.37 9.64
N ALA A 13 -27.53 5.16 9.70
CA ALA A 13 -27.31 4.43 10.94
C ALA A 13 -25.96 4.76 11.57
N GLY A 14 -25.15 5.59 10.92
CA GLY A 14 -23.83 5.95 11.42
C GLY A 14 -22.73 4.99 11.02
N ASP A 15 -23.01 3.99 10.22
CA ASP A 15 -22.00 3.06 9.73
C ASP A 15 -21.22 3.67 8.58
N LEU A 16 -19.91 3.45 8.60
CA LEU A 16 -19.05 3.83 7.50
C LEU A 16 -19.01 2.69 6.49
N SER A 17 -19.14 3.04 5.22
CA SER A 17 -19.03 2.05 4.16
C SER A 17 -18.24 2.60 2.98
N VAL A 18 -17.61 1.68 2.25
CA VAL A 18 -16.98 1.99 0.97
C VAL A 18 -17.85 1.34 -0.09
N THR A 19 -18.56 2.17 -0.85
CA THR A 19 -19.40 1.65 -1.93
C THR A 19 -18.55 1.41 -3.16
N SER A 20 -18.91 0.40 -3.96
CA SER A 20 -18.27 0.20 -5.25
C SER A 20 -18.50 1.43 -6.11
N PRO A 21 -17.45 2.22 -6.39
CA PRO A 21 -17.61 3.42 -7.18
C PRO A 21 -17.88 3.06 -8.64
N THR A 22 -18.59 3.91 -9.34
CA THR A 22 -18.72 3.78 -10.79
C THR A 22 -17.44 4.18 -11.50
N THR A 23 -16.59 4.93 -10.82
CA THR A 23 -15.28 5.36 -11.30
C THR A 23 -14.22 5.06 -10.24
N ALA A 24 -12.98 4.99 -10.67
CA ALA A 24 -11.85 4.79 -9.75
C ALA A 24 -11.77 5.94 -8.74
N SER A 25 -11.43 5.61 -7.51
CA SER A 25 -11.22 6.59 -6.45
C SER A 25 -9.86 6.38 -5.82
N ARG A 26 -9.32 7.44 -5.22
CA ARG A 26 -8.01 7.42 -4.55
C ARG A 26 -8.12 8.01 -3.16
N HIS A 27 -7.36 7.41 -2.25
CA HIS A 27 -7.29 7.81 -0.86
C HIS A 27 -5.85 7.77 -0.42
N HIS A 28 -5.56 8.34 0.74
CA HIS A 28 -4.24 8.24 1.34
C HIS A 28 -4.34 8.24 2.86
N PHE A 29 -3.32 7.69 3.50
CA PHE A 29 -3.19 7.75 4.95
C PHE A 29 -1.71 7.75 5.31
N PHE A 30 -1.42 8.17 6.53
CA PHE A 30 -0.06 8.19 7.05
C PHE A 30 0.11 7.11 8.12
N LEU A 31 1.23 6.43 8.08
CA LEU A 31 1.61 5.45 9.08
C LEU A 31 3.11 5.53 9.29
N ASP A 32 3.55 5.72 10.54
CA ASP A 32 4.97 5.83 10.88
C ASP A 32 5.71 6.89 10.04
N GLY A 33 5.02 7.99 9.72
CA GLY A 33 5.60 9.08 8.94
C GLY A 33 5.64 8.85 7.44
N LEU A 34 5.14 7.72 6.96
CA LEU A 34 5.14 7.38 5.54
C LEU A 34 3.72 7.52 4.98
N MET A 35 3.60 8.17 3.84
CA MET A 35 2.30 8.33 3.19
C MET A 35 2.01 7.14 2.29
N PHE A 36 0.88 6.48 2.56
CA PHE A 36 0.38 5.38 1.76
C PHE A 36 -0.76 5.86 0.87
N HIS A 37 -0.72 5.44 -0.38
CA HIS A 37 -1.77 5.71 -1.36
C HIS A 37 -2.61 4.47 -1.54
N VAL A 38 -3.92 4.66 -1.67
CA VAL A 38 -4.86 3.57 -1.91
C VAL A 38 -5.71 3.94 -3.11
N SER A 39 -5.86 3.03 -4.05
CA SER A 39 -6.82 3.20 -5.14
C SER A 39 -7.85 2.09 -5.13
N LEU A 40 -9.09 2.44 -5.44
CA LEU A 40 -10.19 1.52 -5.62
C LEU A 40 -10.62 1.63 -7.08
N THR A 41 -10.53 0.54 -7.82
CA THR A 41 -10.87 0.51 -9.23
C THR A 41 -11.95 -0.54 -9.45
N PRO A 42 -13.17 -0.13 -9.80
CA PRO A 42 -14.27 -1.09 -10.05
C PRO A 42 -14.08 -1.78 -11.39
N ASP A 43 -14.50 -3.04 -11.45
CA ASP A 43 -14.58 -3.79 -12.70
C ASP A 43 -15.81 -4.71 -12.64
N ASP A 44 -15.99 -5.55 -13.64
CA ASP A 44 -17.17 -6.42 -13.73
C ASP A 44 -17.23 -7.47 -12.63
N GLU A 45 -16.12 -7.80 -12.01
CA GLU A 45 -16.02 -8.84 -10.99
C GLU A 45 -15.99 -8.30 -9.56
N GLY A 46 -15.89 -6.98 -9.39
CA GLY A 46 -15.81 -6.36 -8.08
C GLY A 46 -14.94 -5.13 -8.08
N THR A 47 -14.14 -4.97 -7.04
CA THR A 47 -13.26 -3.80 -6.89
C THR A 47 -11.84 -4.24 -6.66
N LEU A 48 -10.90 -3.70 -7.44
CA LEU A 48 -9.47 -3.89 -7.24
C LEU A 48 -8.99 -2.80 -6.29
N LEU A 49 -8.46 -3.22 -5.15
CA LEU A 49 -7.84 -2.34 -4.17
C LEU A 49 -6.33 -2.44 -4.34
N GLN A 50 -5.66 -1.31 -4.49
CA GLN A 50 -4.20 -1.25 -4.59
C GLN A 50 -3.67 -0.28 -3.55
N ILE A 51 -2.59 -0.67 -2.88
CA ILE A 51 -1.92 0.14 -1.84
C ILE A 51 -0.46 0.26 -2.24
N TRP A 52 0.09 1.47 -2.13
CA TRP A 52 1.52 1.65 -2.39
C TRP A 52 2.07 2.84 -1.62
N ALA A 53 3.39 2.80 -1.40
CA ALA A 53 4.10 3.92 -0.80
C ALA A 53 5.51 3.98 -1.36
N GLU A 54 6.04 5.19 -1.46
CA GLU A 54 7.44 5.43 -1.78
C GLU A 54 8.21 5.43 -0.47
N VAL A 55 9.13 4.47 -0.31
CA VAL A 55 9.85 4.27 0.94
C VAL A 55 11.10 5.15 1.01
N GLY A 56 11.87 5.18 -0.07
CA GLY A 56 13.09 5.97 -0.15
C GLY A 56 13.95 5.50 -1.30
N TYR A 57 14.97 6.27 -1.62
CA TYR A 57 15.86 5.94 -2.73
C TYR A 57 16.92 4.92 -2.30
N MET A 58 17.11 3.92 -3.15
CA MET A 58 18.21 2.96 -3.00
C MET A 58 19.53 3.71 -3.25
N PRO A 59 20.51 3.66 -2.34
CA PRO A 59 21.79 4.29 -2.59
C PRO A 59 22.48 3.68 -3.82
N PHE A 60 23.16 4.50 -4.59
CA PHE A 60 23.98 4.01 -5.69
C PHE A 60 25.17 3.22 -5.14
N THR A 61 25.65 2.25 -5.93
CA THR A 61 26.78 1.40 -5.52
C THR A 61 28.04 2.23 -5.21
N ILE A 62 28.25 3.30 -5.98
CA ILE A 62 29.42 4.18 -5.76
C ILE A 62 29.30 4.95 -4.43
N GLU A 63 28.06 5.35 -4.05
CA GLU A 63 27.83 6.14 -2.84
C GLU A 63 27.96 5.29 -1.58
N SER A 64 27.34 4.12 -1.56
CA SER A 64 27.34 3.26 -0.39
C SER A 64 27.03 1.82 -0.78
N PRO A 65 28.07 1.06 -1.20
CA PRO A 65 27.84 -0.33 -1.59
C PRO A 65 27.36 -1.22 -0.45
N GLU A 66 27.78 -0.93 0.76
CA GLU A 66 27.35 -1.70 1.94
C GLU A 66 25.88 -1.49 2.26
N LYS A 67 25.42 -0.24 2.27
CA LYS A 67 23.99 0.06 2.49
C LYS A 67 23.13 -0.56 1.41
N ARG A 68 23.55 -0.43 0.16
CA ARG A 68 22.81 -1.02 -0.97
C ARG A 68 22.70 -2.53 -0.81
N MET A 69 23.77 -3.20 -0.41
CA MET A 69 23.76 -4.64 -0.20
C MET A 69 22.80 -5.04 0.92
N ARG A 70 22.81 -4.31 2.03
CA ARG A 70 21.93 -4.59 3.17
C ARG A 70 20.47 -4.36 2.83
N LEU A 71 20.16 -3.26 2.14
CA LEU A 71 18.80 -2.98 1.68
C LEU A 71 18.29 -4.06 0.73
N SER A 72 19.15 -4.50 -0.19
CA SER A 72 18.81 -5.57 -1.12
C SER A 72 18.54 -6.89 -0.40
N LYS A 73 19.28 -7.21 0.64
CA LYS A 73 19.06 -8.40 1.44
C LYS A 73 17.73 -8.35 2.19
N VAL A 74 17.39 -7.19 2.76
CA VAL A 74 16.09 -7.01 3.44
C VAL A 74 14.95 -7.20 2.47
N MET A 75 15.04 -6.60 1.29
CA MET A 75 14.00 -6.72 0.26
C MET A 75 13.85 -8.17 -0.22
N ARG A 76 14.97 -8.87 -0.35
CA ARG A 76 14.93 -10.29 -0.74
C ARG A 76 14.30 -11.14 0.35
N ALA A 77 14.59 -10.85 1.62
CA ALA A 77 13.96 -11.54 2.75
C ALA A 77 12.45 -11.32 2.79
N ALA A 78 11.98 -10.18 2.29
CA ALA A 78 10.55 -9.87 2.22
C ALA A 78 9.84 -10.50 1.03
N GLY A 79 10.57 -11.21 0.15
CA GLY A 79 10.00 -11.76 -1.07
C GLY A 79 8.94 -12.85 -0.88
N HIS A 80 8.85 -13.42 0.33
CA HIS A 80 7.85 -14.45 0.65
C HIS A 80 6.51 -13.86 1.13
N LEU A 81 6.43 -12.55 1.34
CA LEU A 81 5.21 -11.93 1.84
C LEU A 81 4.07 -12.08 0.83
N GLN A 82 2.88 -12.38 1.32
CA GLN A 82 1.70 -12.59 0.47
C GLN A 82 0.94 -11.31 0.21
N ASN A 83 0.91 -10.38 1.18
CA ASN A 83 0.07 -9.19 1.13
C ASN A 83 0.85 -7.92 0.78
N ALA A 84 2.17 -8.01 0.72
CA ALA A 84 3.02 -6.86 0.43
C ALA A 84 4.18 -7.30 -0.46
N ARG A 85 4.62 -6.40 -1.32
CA ARG A 85 5.77 -6.62 -2.20
C ARG A 85 6.64 -5.37 -2.20
N PHE A 86 7.94 -5.56 -2.11
CA PHE A 86 8.92 -4.48 -2.23
C PHE A 86 9.58 -4.54 -3.59
N VAL A 87 9.64 -3.40 -4.27
CA VAL A 87 10.25 -3.29 -5.59
C VAL A 87 11.11 -2.03 -5.63
N VAL A 88 12.06 -2.01 -6.57
CA VAL A 88 12.85 -0.81 -6.88
C VAL A 88 12.51 -0.42 -8.30
N ASP A 89 12.08 0.81 -8.49
CA ASP A 89 11.73 1.28 -9.83
C ASP A 89 12.99 1.70 -10.61
N ASN A 90 12.81 2.16 -11.84
CA ASN A 90 13.92 2.55 -12.70
C ASN A 90 14.65 3.83 -12.25
N LYS A 91 14.08 4.55 -11.28
CA LYS A 91 14.70 5.73 -10.67
C LYS A 91 15.36 5.41 -9.33
N GLN A 92 15.46 4.13 -8.98
CA GLN A 92 16.02 3.64 -7.73
C GLN A 92 15.15 3.96 -6.50
N MET A 93 13.88 4.27 -6.70
CA MET A 93 12.93 4.43 -5.61
C MET A 93 12.47 3.07 -5.13
N ILE A 94 12.64 2.80 -3.83
CA ILE A 94 12.10 1.61 -3.18
C ILE A 94 10.63 1.86 -2.93
N MET A 95 9.77 0.98 -3.41
CA MET A 95 8.33 1.07 -3.22
C MET A 95 7.82 -0.19 -2.54
N VAL A 96 6.80 -0.03 -1.72
CA VAL A 96 6.04 -1.14 -1.17
C VAL A 96 4.65 -1.13 -1.81
N LEU A 97 4.22 -2.30 -2.27
CA LEU A 97 2.98 -2.46 -3.03
C LEU A 97 2.15 -3.58 -2.43
N GLY A 98 0.84 -3.42 -2.50
CA GLY A 98 -0.10 -4.47 -2.16
C GLY A 98 -1.35 -4.34 -3.01
N GLN A 99 -2.06 -5.45 -3.20
CA GLN A 99 -3.33 -5.43 -3.89
C GLN A 99 -4.25 -6.52 -3.38
N ALA A 100 -5.53 -6.29 -3.49
CA ALA A 100 -6.56 -7.25 -3.16
C ALA A 100 -7.76 -7.01 -4.06
N ARG A 101 -8.51 -8.06 -4.35
CA ARG A 101 -9.76 -7.95 -5.08
C ARG A 101 -10.90 -8.27 -4.12
N VAL A 102 -11.86 -7.38 -4.05
CA VAL A 102 -13.03 -7.53 -3.20
C VAL A 102 -14.26 -7.68 -4.10
N ASP A 103 -15.01 -8.76 -3.91
CA ASP A 103 -16.19 -9.02 -4.70
C ASP A 103 -17.35 -8.11 -4.26
N GLY A 104 -18.05 -7.54 -5.22
CA GLY A 104 -19.24 -6.72 -4.96
C GLY A 104 -18.90 -5.41 -4.25
N HIS A 105 -19.73 -5.08 -3.25
CA HIS A 105 -19.54 -3.88 -2.44
C HIS A 105 -18.35 -4.01 -1.51
N VAL A 106 -17.51 -2.96 -1.49
CA VAL A 106 -16.42 -2.87 -0.52
C VAL A 106 -16.96 -2.13 0.70
N THR A 107 -17.13 -2.85 1.81
CA THR A 107 -17.51 -2.24 3.07
C THR A 107 -16.28 -1.67 3.78
N LEU A 108 -16.49 -0.79 4.77
CA LEU A 108 -15.39 -0.28 5.56
C LEU A 108 -14.62 -1.40 6.28
N PRO A 109 -15.27 -2.41 6.89
CA PRO A 109 -14.54 -3.56 7.44
C PRO A 109 -13.68 -4.29 6.42
N ASP A 110 -14.17 -4.53 5.20
CA ASP A 110 -13.39 -5.16 4.14
C ASP A 110 -12.16 -4.33 3.78
N PHE A 111 -12.36 -3.03 3.62
CA PHE A 111 -11.29 -2.08 3.29
C PHE A 111 -10.22 -2.08 4.40
N MET A 112 -10.64 -1.98 5.67
CA MET A 112 -9.73 -1.98 6.80
C MET A 112 -9.00 -3.31 6.95
N TYR A 113 -9.68 -4.42 6.71
CA TYR A 113 -9.08 -5.75 6.77
C TYR A 113 -7.91 -5.87 5.79
N GLU A 114 -8.12 -5.47 4.53
CA GLU A 114 -7.08 -5.55 3.51
C GLU A 114 -5.91 -4.63 3.83
N ILE A 115 -6.18 -3.42 4.31
CA ILE A 115 -5.11 -2.50 4.72
C ILE A 115 -4.31 -3.10 5.88
N LEU A 116 -4.98 -3.69 6.87
CA LEU A 116 -4.30 -4.29 8.01
C LEU A 116 -3.42 -5.47 7.60
N GLN A 117 -3.88 -6.32 6.69
CA GLN A 117 -3.08 -7.43 6.17
C GLN A 117 -1.80 -6.92 5.51
N PHE A 118 -1.93 -5.90 4.68
CA PHE A 118 -0.80 -5.27 4.02
C PHE A 118 0.18 -4.66 5.04
N VAL A 119 -0.33 -3.88 6.00
CA VAL A 119 0.49 -3.21 7.01
C VAL A 119 1.21 -4.21 7.90
N GLN A 120 0.53 -5.26 8.34
CA GLN A 120 1.14 -6.29 9.18
C GLN A 120 2.31 -6.97 8.48
N ASP A 121 2.19 -7.24 7.20
CA ASP A 121 3.26 -7.85 6.43
C ASP A 121 4.41 -6.87 6.16
N ALA A 122 4.08 -5.64 5.79
CA ALA A 122 5.08 -4.66 5.35
C ALA A 122 5.83 -4.00 6.49
N ARG A 123 5.17 -3.74 7.61
CA ARG A 123 5.69 -2.87 8.67
C ARG A 123 7.04 -3.29 9.26
N PRO A 124 7.27 -4.58 9.59
CA PRO A 124 8.59 -4.98 10.11
C PRO A 124 9.73 -4.66 9.15
N TYR A 125 9.50 -4.89 7.86
CA TYR A 125 10.52 -4.62 6.84
C TYR A 125 10.70 -3.12 6.61
N LEU A 126 9.62 -2.34 6.68
CA LEU A 126 9.70 -0.87 6.59
C LEU A 126 10.54 -0.29 7.71
N LYS A 127 10.42 -0.82 8.92
CA LYS A 127 11.21 -0.38 10.06
C LYS A 127 12.69 -0.64 9.86
N VAL A 128 13.04 -1.82 9.34
CA VAL A 128 14.44 -2.17 9.06
C VAL A 128 14.99 -1.31 7.93
N LEU A 129 14.23 -1.16 6.84
CA LEU A 129 14.65 -0.31 5.72
C LEU A 129 14.88 1.13 6.15
N GLY A 130 14.01 1.66 7.02
CA GLY A 130 14.13 3.02 7.51
C GLY A 130 15.42 3.30 8.28
N GLN A 131 16.07 2.27 8.80
CA GLN A 131 17.37 2.43 9.48
C GLN A 131 18.50 2.75 8.51
N TYR A 132 18.32 2.46 7.23
CA TYR A 132 19.36 2.65 6.21
C TYR A 132 19.05 3.77 5.23
N LEU A 133 17.84 4.36 5.31
CA LEU A 133 17.38 5.38 4.36
C LEU A 133 17.41 6.81 4.92
#